data_f6783983e4fd69e116180be9ea68e6da
#
_entry.id   f6783983e4fd69e116180be9ea68e6da
#
_cell.length_a   1.000
_cell.length_b   1.000
_cell.length_c   1.000
_cell.angle_alpha   90.00
_cell.angle_beta   90.00
_cell.angle_gamma   90.00
#
_symmetry.space_group_name_H-M   'P 1'
#
loop_
_entity.id
_entity.type
_entity.pdbx_description
1 polymer ?
#
loop_
_entity_poly.entity_id
_entity_poly.type
_entity_poly.pdbx_seq_one_letter_code
_entity_poly.pdbx_strand_id
1 'polypeptide(L)'
;MFSNAIKEISKFTRPILFVTRLNSDKLIPGSATLFFINEEGCALTCKHVVTNIINVANNSNRAIFKFNGCYKKINDIKIIMHPVYDIAVIKFNGDTPLYEGYAYLKKDNHVDPGKFLVRSGFAFPEFDNYKIDIKTDKLLFVSDGNQNTPLFSNEGMVSRLVGNDNKIVGIELSTPGIKGTSGGPLYDENGIVYGVQSLSKQYHLGFDIIDESTLVNGEYKQVSNYPFISLGECVSLEIIKDFLNDNNIKYYEK
;
A
#
# COMPACT_ATOMS: atom_id res chain seq x y z
N MET A 1 3.72 -11.96 19.49
CA MET A 1 4.88 -11.12 19.16
C MET A 1 4.40 -9.79 18.59
N PHE A 2 3.75 -9.71 17.42
CA PHE A 2 3.37 -8.45 16.76
C PHE A 2 2.00 -7.84 17.16
N SER A 3 1.19 -8.48 18.00
CA SER A 3 -0.20 -8.04 18.27
C SER A 3 -0.32 -6.61 18.77
N ASN A 4 0.59 -6.16 19.63
CA ASN A 4 0.58 -4.79 20.15
C ASN A 4 1.04 -3.80 19.07
N ALA A 5 2.07 -4.14 18.29
CA ALA A 5 2.53 -3.33 17.17
C ALA A 5 1.42 -3.14 16.11
N ILE A 6 0.71 -4.21 15.76
CA ILE A 6 -0.43 -4.14 14.82
C ILE A 6 -1.51 -3.19 15.35
N LYS A 7 -1.85 -3.26 16.65
CA LYS A 7 -2.82 -2.34 17.26
C LYS A 7 -2.37 -0.88 17.18
N GLU A 8 -1.10 -0.60 17.48
CA GLU A 8 -0.56 0.76 17.38
C GLU A 8 -0.54 1.27 15.92
N ILE A 9 -0.03 0.46 15.00
CA ILE A 9 0.03 0.79 13.55
C ILE A 9 -1.38 1.05 12.99
N SER A 10 -2.41 0.31 13.44
CA SER A 10 -3.79 0.49 12.97
C SER A 10 -4.37 1.87 13.30
N LYS A 11 -3.89 2.55 14.33
CA LYS A 11 -4.37 3.86 14.75
C LYS A 11 -4.12 4.96 13.72
N PHE A 12 -3.05 4.83 12.92
CA PHE A 12 -2.65 5.83 11.93
C PHE A 12 -2.51 5.28 10.49
N THR A 13 -2.88 4.02 10.26
CA THR A 13 -2.92 3.41 8.91
C THR A 13 -4.34 3.43 8.37
N ARG A 14 -4.52 3.87 7.13
CA ARG A 14 -5.85 4.05 6.52
C ARG A 14 -5.91 3.48 5.11
N PRO A 15 -7.09 2.99 4.69
CA PRO A 15 -7.31 2.55 3.31
C PRO A 15 -7.44 3.74 2.37
N ILE A 16 -6.94 3.55 1.16
CA ILE A 16 -7.27 4.36 0.00
C ILE A 16 -8.21 3.50 -0.85
N LEU A 17 -9.42 3.97 -1.05
CA LEU A 17 -10.41 3.29 -1.89
C LEU A 17 -10.58 4.06 -3.19
N PHE A 18 -10.56 3.36 -4.30
CA PHE A 18 -10.81 3.94 -5.61
C PHE A 18 -11.64 2.98 -6.48
N VAL A 19 -12.32 3.55 -7.46
CA VAL A 19 -13.11 2.76 -8.38
C VAL A 19 -12.72 3.14 -9.78
N THR A 20 -12.30 2.15 -10.56
CA THR A 20 -11.97 2.29 -11.97
C THR A 20 -13.15 1.83 -12.81
N ARG A 21 -13.54 2.63 -13.79
CA ARG A 21 -14.56 2.24 -14.77
C ARG A 21 -13.88 1.56 -15.96
N LEU A 22 -14.23 0.31 -16.22
CA LEU A 22 -13.86 -0.39 -17.43
C LEU A 22 -15.06 -0.40 -18.37
N ASN A 23 -14.90 0.15 -19.59
CA ASN A 23 -15.85 0.08 -20.71
C ASN A 23 -17.33 0.10 -20.28
N SER A 24 -17.91 1.28 -20.26
CA SER A 24 -19.30 1.65 -20.07
C SER A 24 -20.01 1.25 -18.78
N ASP A 25 -19.88 0.05 -18.20
CA ASP A 25 -20.76 -0.36 -17.10
C ASP A 25 -20.09 -1.16 -15.97
N LYS A 26 -18.84 -1.61 -16.12
CA LYS A 26 -18.18 -2.40 -15.06
C LYS A 26 -17.31 -1.52 -14.19
N LEU A 27 -17.69 -1.39 -12.91
CA LEU A 27 -16.88 -0.75 -11.89
C LEU A 27 -15.96 -1.79 -11.23
N ILE A 28 -14.66 -1.51 -11.18
CA ILE A 28 -13.69 -2.36 -10.50
C ILE A 28 -13.21 -1.62 -9.26
N PRO A 29 -13.48 -2.15 -8.06
CA PRO A 29 -12.94 -1.61 -6.84
C PRO A 29 -11.43 -1.86 -6.78
N GLY A 30 -10.71 -0.88 -6.27
CA GLY A 30 -9.31 -0.99 -5.94
C GLY A 30 -9.06 -0.44 -4.55
N SER A 31 -8.06 -0.99 -3.87
CA SER A 31 -7.59 -0.45 -2.60
C SER A 31 -6.09 -0.28 -2.61
N ALA A 32 -5.63 0.61 -1.74
CA ALA A 32 -4.25 0.79 -1.38
C ALA A 32 -4.20 1.26 0.07
N THR A 33 -3.01 1.53 0.55
CA THR A 33 -2.79 1.89 1.95
C THR A 33 -1.99 3.18 2.04
N LEU A 34 -2.24 3.94 3.09
CA LEU A 34 -1.40 5.03 3.56
C LEU A 34 -1.25 4.96 5.07
N PHE A 35 -0.20 5.61 5.60
CA PHE A 35 -0.06 5.80 7.05
C PHE A 35 0.50 7.18 7.38
N PHE A 36 -0.03 7.78 8.44
CA PHE A 36 0.36 9.12 8.88
C PHE A 36 1.70 9.12 9.60
N ILE A 37 2.52 10.14 9.36
CA ILE A 37 3.89 10.28 9.88
C ILE A 37 4.09 11.49 10.78
N ASN A 38 3.10 12.39 10.84
CA ASN A 38 3.16 13.56 11.72
C ASN A 38 1.76 14.14 11.98
N GLU A 39 1.69 15.10 12.89
CA GLU A 39 0.48 15.83 13.27
C GLU A 39 -0.03 16.81 12.22
N GLU A 40 0.76 17.11 11.20
CA GLU A 40 0.39 18.03 10.11
C GLU A 40 -0.47 17.38 9.01
N GLY A 41 -0.87 16.14 9.20
CA GLY A 41 -1.67 15.40 8.23
C GLY A 41 -0.87 14.86 7.05
N CYS A 42 0.44 14.71 7.18
CA CYS A 42 1.26 14.08 6.15
C CYS A 42 1.22 12.55 6.29
N ALA A 43 0.93 11.87 5.19
CA ALA A 43 0.88 10.42 5.13
C ALA A 43 1.76 9.89 3.99
N LEU A 44 2.47 8.79 4.25
CA LEU A 44 3.24 8.05 3.24
C LEU A 44 2.34 7.05 2.51
N THR A 45 2.61 6.89 1.21
CA THR A 45 2.04 5.86 0.33
C THR A 45 2.97 5.65 -0.87
N CYS A 46 2.59 4.77 -1.81
CA CYS A 46 3.34 4.55 -3.04
C CYS A 46 3.02 5.59 -4.13
N LYS A 47 4.02 5.91 -4.95
CA LYS A 47 3.87 6.78 -6.11
C LYS A 47 2.88 6.21 -7.13
N HIS A 48 2.96 4.90 -7.43
CA HIS A 48 2.05 4.25 -8.37
C HIS A 48 0.59 4.33 -7.90
N VAL A 49 0.33 4.27 -6.59
CA VAL A 49 -1.01 4.45 -6.00
C VAL A 49 -1.54 5.83 -6.31
N VAL A 50 -0.74 6.87 -6.05
CA VAL A 50 -1.11 8.26 -6.31
C VAL A 50 -1.32 8.53 -7.80
N THR A 51 -0.46 7.98 -8.64
CA THR A 51 -0.60 8.09 -10.10
C THR A 51 -1.92 7.48 -10.57
N ASN A 52 -2.30 6.32 -10.05
CA ASN A 52 -3.60 5.70 -10.34
C ASN A 52 -4.77 6.58 -9.87
N ILE A 53 -4.68 7.17 -8.68
CA ILE A 53 -5.72 8.06 -8.15
C ILE A 53 -5.90 9.29 -9.04
N ILE A 54 -4.80 9.92 -9.48
CA ILE A 54 -4.84 11.08 -10.38
C ILE A 54 -5.47 10.70 -11.71
N ASN A 55 -5.07 9.57 -12.30
CA ASN A 55 -5.62 9.08 -13.57
C ASN A 55 -7.12 8.78 -13.45
N VAL A 56 -7.54 8.17 -12.35
CA VAL A 56 -8.95 7.91 -12.04
C VAL A 56 -9.73 9.21 -11.92
N ALA A 57 -9.22 10.22 -11.22
CA ALA A 57 -9.87 11.51 -11.06
C ALA A 57 -10.01 12.26 -12.39
N ASN A 58 -8.97 12.23 -13.25
CA ASN A 58 -8.98 12.91 -14.54
C ASN A 58 -9.93 12.26 -15.56
N ASN A 59 -10.25 10.99 -15.40
CA ASN A 59 -11.11 10.23 -16.33
C ASN A 59 -12.54 10.04 -15.79
N SER A 60 -13.07 10.96 -15.01
CA SER A 60 -14.38 10.87 -14.35
C SER A 60 -14.52 9.68 -13.38
N ASN A 61 -13.45 8.98 -13.12
CA ASN A 61 -13.37 7.93 -12.11
C ASN A 61 -13.09 8.55 -10.76
N ARG A 62 -13.53 7.92 -9.68
CA ARG A 62 -13.52 8.56 -8.36
C ARG A 62 -12.55 7.88 -7.44
N ALA A 63 -11.64 8.65 -6.91
CA ALA A 63 -10.82 8.26 -5.78
C ALA A 63 -11.39 8.86 -4.51
N ILE A 64 -11.59 8.04 -3.51
CA ILE A 64 -12.14 8.43 -2.22
C ILE A 64 -11.21 7.93 -1.13
N PHE A 65 -10.80 8.83 -0.27
CA PHE A 65 -10.11 8.48 0.96
C PHE A 65 -11.16 8.29 2.05
N LYS A 66 -11.25 7.08 2.60
CA LYS A 66 -12.18 6.76 3.69
C LYS A 66 -11.45 6.79 5.03
N PHE A 67 -11.93 7.63 5.93
CA PHE A 67 -11.41 7.73 7.29
C PHE A 67 -12.56 7.80 8.29
N ASN A 68 -12.72 6.77 9.14
CA ASN A 68 -13.69 6.77 10.26
C ASN A 68 -15.04 7.45 9.93
N GLY A 69 -15.66 7.12 8.80
CA GLY A 69 -16.91 7.73 8.34
C GLY A 69 -16.77 9.05 7.57
N CYS A 70 -15.60 9.65 7.53
CA CYS A 70 -15.31 10.84 6.71
C CYS A 70 -14.71 10.47 5.36
N TYR A 71 -15.03 11.24 4.32
CA TYR A 71 -14.50 11.08 2.98
C TYR A 71 -13.77 12.33 2.57
N LYS A 72 -12.58 12.18 1.98
CA LYS A 72 -11.82 13.27 1.36
C LYS A 72 -11.72 13.02 -0.14
N LYS A 73 -11.85 14.09 -0.92
CA LYS A 73 -11.65 14.07 -2.38
C LYS A 73 -10.22 14.43 -2.72
N ILE A 74 -9.81 14.17 -3.96
CA ILE A 74 -8.46 14.49 -4.44
C ILE A 74 -8.15 16.00 -4.33
N ASN A 75 -9.16 16.87 -4.47
CA ASN A 75 -8.98 18.32 -4.35
C ASN A 75 -8.73 18.82 -2.92
N ASP A 76 -8.98 17.96 -1.93
CA ASP A 76 -8.78 18.27 -0.50
C ASP A 76 -7.37 17.92 -0.02
N ILE A 77 -6.48 17.49 -0.91
CA ILE A 77 -5.16 17.00 -0.58
C ILE A 77 -4.08 17.65 -1.44
N LYS A 78 -2.87 17.72 -0.89
CA LYS A 78 -1.65 18.04 -1.64
C LYS A 78 -0.83 16.77 -1.79
N ILE A 79 -0.36 16.50 -2.99
CA ILE A 79 0.42 15.32 -3.34
C ILE A 79 1.85 15.73 -3.69
N ILE A 80 2.82 15.01 -3.15
CA ILE A 80 4.25 15.14 -3.46
C ILE A 80 4.76 13.76 -3.82
N MET A 81 5.30 13.60 -5.03
CA MET A 81 5.80 12.32 -5.53
C MET A 81 7.31 12.35 -5.69
N HIS A 82 7.99 11.28 -5.27
CA HIS A 82 9.41 11.12 -5.54
C HIS A 82 9.66 10.99 -7.06
N PRO A 83 10.67 11.66 -7.64
CA PRO A 83 10.89 11.62 -9.08
C PRO A 83 11.21 10.21 -9.60
N VAL A 84 11.99 9.42 -8.85
CA VAL A 84 12.52 8.11 -9.28
C VAL A 84 11.83 6.96 -8.56
N TYR A 85 11.85 6.94 -7.23
CA TYR A 85 11.40 5.81 -6.42
C TYR A 85 9.88 5.80 -6.20
N ASP A 86 9.35 4.63 -5.89
CA ASP A 86 7.91 4.40 -5.73
C ASP A 86 7.41 4.82 -4.34
N ILE A 87 7.59 6.09 -4.03
CA ILE A 87 7.16 6.71 -2.77
C ILE A 87 6.49 8.07 -3.03
N ALA A 88 5.47 8.39 -2.26
CA ALA A 88 4.77 9.66 -2.29
C ALA A 88 4.29 10.06 -0.90
N VAL A 89 4.09 11.36 -0.71
CA VAL A 89 3.41 11.93 0.45
C VAL A 89 2.09 12.53 0.00
N ILE A 90 1.05 12.24 0.78
CA ILE A 90 -0.25 12.92 0.70
C ILE A 90 -0.37 13.79 1.96
N LYS A 91 -0.55 15.10 1.78
CA LYS A 91 -0.87 16.03 2.86
C LYS A 91 -2.35 16.37 2.81
N PHE A 92 -3.05 16.04 3.89
CA PHE A 92 -4.47 16.33 4.06
C PHE A 92 -4.65 17.72 4.67
N ASN A 93 -5.54 18.52 4.08
CA ASN A 93 -5.91 19.83 4.60
C ASN A 93 -7.17 19.70 5.47
N GLY A 94 -7.19 20.31 6.66
CA GLY A 94 -8.38 20.44 7.49
C GLY A 94 -8.21 19.98 8.94
N ASP A 95 -9.11 20.44 9.79
CA ASP A 95 -9.05 20.38 11.26
C ASP A 95 -9.54 19.06 11.87
N THR A 96 -9.91 18.08 11.07
CA THR A 96 -10.45 16.83 11.59
C THR A 96 -9.31 15.83 11.81
N PRO A 97 -9.09 15.34 13.03
CA PRO A 97 -8.14 14.28 13.26
C PRO A 97 -8.60 13.01 12.54
N LEU A 98 -7.88 12.66 11.47
CA LEU A 98 -8.16 11.49 10.65
C LEU A 98 -7.50 10.21 11.20
N TYR A 99 -6.73 10.36 12.28
CA TYR A 99 -5.88 9.31 12.82
C TYR A 99 -5.56 9.58 14.29
N GLU A 100 -5.15 8.53 14.99
CA GLU A 100 -4.69 8.61 16.36
C GLU A 100 -3.19 8.27 16.41
N GLY A 101 -2.35 9.27 16.69
CA GLY A 101 -0.90 9.11 16.66
C GLY A 101 -0.33 9.10 15.24
N TYR A 102 0.93 8.77 15.11
CA TYR A 102 1.67 8.71 13.85
C TYR A 102 2.85 7.74 13.94
N ALA A 103 3.38 7.37 12.78
CA ALA A 103 4.49 6.43 12.68
C ALA A 103 5.79 7.03 13.20
N TYR A 104 6.57 6.20 13.91
CA TYR A 104 7.97 6.45 14.20
C TYR A 104 8.82 5.67 13.22
N LEU A 105 9.68 6.37 12.49
CA LEU A 105 10.66 5.74 11.61
C LEU A 105 11.85 5.28 12.45
N LYS A 106 12.47 4.16 12.09
CA LYS A 106 13.69 3.69 12.75
C LYS A 106 14.79 4.75 12.61
N LYS A 107 15.49 5.06 13.72
CA LYS A 107 16.47 6.13 13.78
C LYS A 107 17.66 5.90 12.84
N ASP A 108 18.22 4.71 12.83
CA ASP A 108 19.23 4.32 11.85
C ASP A 108 18.58 3.62 10.65
N ASN A 109 19.24 3.64 9.49
CA ASN A 109 18.71 3.02 8.26
C ASN A 109 19.09 1.53 8.15
N HIS A 110 19.76 0.99 9.16
CA HIS A 110 20.25 -0.38 9.13
C HIS A 110 19.13 -1.40 9.35
N VAL A 111 19.11 -2.41 8.53
CA VAL A 111 18.29 -3.60 8.69
C VAL A 111 19.07 -4.83 8.26
N ASP A 112 19.07 -5.87 9.09
CA ASP A 112 19.79 -7.10 8.79
C ASP A 112 18.92 -8.08 7.99
N PRO A 113 19.47 -8.77 6.99
CA PRO A 113 18.87 -10.00 6.47
C PRO A 113 18.63 -11.01 7.61
N GLY A 114 17.51 -11.71 7.56
CA GLY A 114 17.09 -12.62 8.63
C GLY A 114 16.19 -12.00 9.69
N LYS A 115 16.08 -10.66 9.77
CA LYS A 115 15.14 -9.99 10.66
C LYS A 115 13.69 -10.23 10.22
N PHE A 116 12.81 -10.58 11.18
CA PHE A 116 11.38 -10.67 10.93
C PHE A 116 10.71 -9.31 11.10
N LEU A 117 9.93 -8.92 10.09
CA LEU A 117 9.16 -7.69 10.05
C LEU A 117 7.74 -7.97 9.59
N VAL A 118 6.81 -7.06 9.91
CA VAL A 118 5.39 -7.13 9.50
C VAL A 118 5.07 -5.99 8.56
N ARG A 119 4.29 -6.30 7.53
CA ARG A 119 3.62 -5.31 6.68
C ARG A 119 2.15 -5.29 6.99
N SER A 120 1.56 -4.13 7.09
CA SER A 120 0.11 -3.98 7.25
C SER A 120 -0.47 -3.10 6.17
N GLY A 121 -1.68 -3.46 5.72
CA GLY A 121 -2.40 -2.69 4.73
C GLY A 121 -3.80 -3.25 4.47
N PHE A 122 -4.48 -2.64 3.53
CA PHE A 122 -5.88 -2.96 3.22
C PHE A 122 -5.96 -3.79 1.94
N ALA A 123 -5.63 -5.07 2.08
CA ALA A 123 -5.70 -6.05 1.01
C ALA A 123 -7.14 -6.42 0.66
N PHE A 124 -7.35 -6.92 -0.55
CA PHE A 124 -8.60 -7.52 -0.99
C PHE A 124 -9.80 -6.55 -0.94
N PRO A 125 -9.83 -5.54 -1.84
CA PRO A 125 -10.90 -4.53 -1.86
C PRO A 125 -12.30 -5.11 -2.09
N GLU A 126 -12.40 -6.32 -2.59
CA GLU A 126 -13.65 -7.08 -2.76
C GLU A 126 -14.34 -7.42 -1.44
N PHE A 127 -13.63 -7.41 -0.31
CA PHE A 127 -14.23 -7.53 1.02
C PHE A 127 -14.82 -6.22 1.53
N ASP A 128 -14.54 -5.09 0.86
CA ASP A 128 -15.17 -3.82 1.16
C ASP A 128 -16.55 -3.78 0.52
N ASN A 129 -17.57 -3.85 1.36
CA ASN A 129 -18.96 -3.81 0.94
C ASN A 129 -19.40 -2.37 0.66
N TYR A 130 -18.85 -1.77 -0.37
CA TYR A 130 -19.27 -0.45 -0.81
C TYR A 130 -19.63 -0.46 -2.31
N LYS A 131 -20.58 0.38 -2.68
CA LYS A 131 -20.95 0.68 -4.07
C LYS A 131 -20.89 2.20 -4.26
N ILE A 132 -20.52 2.63 -5.45
CA ILE A 132 -20.67 4.03 -5.82
C ILE A 132 -22.00 4.17 -6.56
N ASP A 133 -22.86 5.00 -6.03
CA ASP A 133 -24.04 5.46 -6.78
C ASP A 133 -23.57 6.50 -7.80
N ILE A 134 -23.58 6.09 -9.07
CA ILE A 134 -23.12 6.92 -10.19
C ILE A 134 -23.99 8.16 -10.38
N LYS A 135 -25.28 8.08 -9.99
CA LYS A 135 -26.22 9.19 -10.19
C LYS A 135 -26.04 10.29 -9.15
N THR A 136 -25.80 9.91 -7.91
CA THR A 136 -25.73 10.85 -6.79
C THR A 136 -24.31 11.18 -6.35
N ASP A 137 -23.29 10.53 -6.95
CA ASP A 137 -21.88 10.65 -6.58
C ASP A 137 -21.58 10.25 -5.13
N LYS A 138 -22.39 9.37 -4.56
CA LYS A 138 -22.25 8.94 -3.17
C LYS A 138 -21.71 7.53 -3.07
N LEU A 139 -20.87 7.34 -2.08
CA LEU A 139 -20.47 6.01 -1.65
C LEU A 139 -21.61 5.43 -0.80
N LEU A 140 -22.15 4.30 -1.25
CA LEU A 140 -23.18 3.55 -0.52
C LEU A 140 -22.54 2.31 0.07
N PHE A 141 -22.72 2.10 1.36
CA PHE A 141 -22.39 0.82 1.99
C PHE A 141 -23.54 -0.17 1.78
N VAL A 142 -23.20 -1.40 1.44
CA VAL A 142 -24.20 -2.47 1.37
C VAL A 142 -24.56 -2.84 2.81
N SER A 143 -25.86 -2.91 3.11
CA SER A 143 -26.41 -3.07 4.46
C SER A 143 -25.90 -4.28 5.22
N ASP A 144 -25.47 -5.32 4.51
CA ASP A 144 -25.03 -6.60 5.07
C ASP A 144 -23.48 -6.68 5.16
N GLY A 145 -22.79 -5.60 4.87
CA GLY A 145 -21.33 -5.57 4.77
C GLY A 145 -20.64 -5.04 6.01
N ASN A 146 -19.39 -5.46 6.16
CA ASN A 146 -18.50 -4.90 7.18
C ASN A 146 -18.23 -3.42 6.85
N GLN A 147 -18.70 -2.50 7.70
CA GLN A 147 -18.48 -1.06 7.52
C GLN A 147 -17.03 -0.66 7.72
N ASN A 148 -16.23 -1.52 8.34
CA ASN A 148 -14.81 -1.29 8.58
C ASN A 148 -14.00 -2.15 7.63
N THR A 149 -13.20 -1.52 6.77
CA THR A 149 -12.21 -2.21 5.96
C THR A 149 -11.21 -2.91 6.86
N PRO A 150 -11.06 -4.25 6.80
CA PRO A 150 -10.18 -4.98 7.69
C PRO A 150 -8.72 -4.71 7.34
N LEU A 151 -7.91 -4.41 8.37
CA LEU A 151 -6.47 -4.33 8.21
C LEU A 151 -5.90 -5.75 8.09
N PHE A 152 -5.16 -5.99 7.02
CA PHE A 152 -4.44 -7.24 6.80
C PHE A 152 -2.97 -7.06 7.18
N SER A 153 -2.44 -7.99 7.96
CA SER A 153 -1.04 -7.99 8.37
C SER A 153 -0.36 -9.28 7.94
N ASN A 154 0.82 -9.13 7.33
CA ASN A 154 1.61 -10.24 6.80
C ASN A 154 3.06 -10.10 7.25
N GLU A 155 3.59 -11.09 7.95
CA GLU A 155 4.99 -11.12 8.36
C GLU A 155 5.89 -11.69 7.27
N GLY A 156 7.16 -11.34 7.31
CA GLY A 156 8.18 -11.91 6.46
C GLY A 156 9.57 -11.67 7.01
N MET A 157 10.47 -12.60 6.73
CA MET A 157 11.90 -12.41 6.99
C MET A 157 12.50 -11.51 5.91
N VAL A 158 13.37 -10.59 6.29
CA VAL A 158 14.20 -9.85 5.33
C VAL A 158 15.11 -10.83 4.61
N SER A 159 14.84 -11.05 3.32
CA SER A 159 15.59 -12.00 2.48
C SER A 159 16.86 -11.38 1.94
N ARG A 160 16.79 -10.13 1.50
CA ARG A 160 17.96 -9.36 1.03
C ARG A 160 17.64 -7.87 1.01
N LEU A 161 18.71 -7.08 0.94
CA LEU A 161 18.66 -5.65 0.67
C LEU A 161 18.90 -5.42 -0.83
N VAL A 162 18.12 -4.50 -1.40
CA VAL A 162 18.18 -4.13 -2.82
C VAL A 162 18.83 -2.76 -2.93
N GLY A 163 19.84 -2.64 -3.76
CA GLY A 163 20.60 -1.39 -3.93
C GLY A 163 21.99 -1.64 -4.45
N ASN A 164 22.87 -0.73 -4.14
CA ASN A 164 24.30 -0.82 -4.39
C ASN A 164 25.06 -0.52 -3.09
N ASP A 165 26.39 -0.60 -3.12
CA ASP A 165 27.25 -0.41 -1.95
C ASP A 165 27.11 0.95 -1.26
N ASN A 166 26.56 1.92 -1.97
CA ASN A 166 26.41 3.30 -1.48
C ASN A 166 25.01 3.63 -1.00
N LYS A 167 23.97 2.87 -1.42
CA LYS A 167 22.60 3.21 -1.09
C LYS A 167 21.67 2.00 -1.15
N ILE A 168 20.98 1.74 -0.05
CA ILE A 168 19.92 0.74 0.02
C ILE A 168 18.61 1.39 -0.45
N VAL A 169 18.07 0.89 -1.55
CA VAL A 169 16.81 1.41 -2.13
C VAL A 169 15.60 0.59 -1.77
N GLY A 170 15.78 -0.70 -1.47
CA GLY A 170 14.69 -1.61 -1.16
C GLY A 170 15.04 -2.69 -0.14
N ILE A 171 14.00 -3.22 0.49
CA ILE A 171 14.04 -4.34 1.42
C ILE A 171 13.15 -5.43 0.85
N GLU A 172 13.71 -6.57 0.51
CA GLU A 172 12.96 -7.72 0.00
C GLU A 172 12.64 -8.71 1.11
N LEU A 173 11.39 -9.15 1.16
CA LEU A 173 10.86 -10.04 2.19
C LEU A 173 10.49 -11.39 1.60
N SER A 174 10.65 -12.44 2.41
CA SER A 174 10.36 -13.85 2.07
C SER A 174 8.90 -14.14 1.74
N THR A 175 8.00 -13.20 2.01
CA THR A 175 6.56 -13.32 1.72
C THR A 175 6.14 -12.34 0.63
N PRO A 176 5.13 -12.67 -0.20
CA PRO A 176 4.70 -11.80 -1.30
C PRO A 176 4.04 -10.50 -0.80
N GLY A 177 4.20 -9.44 -1.57
CA GLY A 177 3.33 -8.27 -1.48
C GLY A 177 1.91 -8.64 -1.95
N ILE A 178 0.89 -8.10 -1.31
CA ILE A 178 -0.51 -8.40 -1.62
C ILE A 178 -1.16 -7.15 -2.21
N LYS A 179 -2.02 -7.34 -3.22
CA LYS A 179 -2.75 -6.23 -3.83
C LYS A 179 -3.59 -5.51 -2.77
N GLY A 180 -3.42 -4.17 -2.71
CA GLY A 180 -4.06 -3.32 -1.71
C GLY A 180 -3.16 -2.96 -0.53
N THR A 181 -2.07 -3.70 -0.27
CA THR A 181 -1.12 -3.34 0.79
C THR A 181 -0.08 -2.30 0.37
N SER A 182 -0.01 -1.95 -0.91
CA SER A 182 0.88 -0.90 -1.42
C SER A 182 0.69 0.41 -0.67
N GLY A 183 1.77 0.99 -0.18
CA GLY A 183 1.79 2.17 0.66
C GLY A 183 1.66 1.89 2.16
N GLY A 184 1.49 0.64 2.55
CA GLY A 184 1.44 0.23 3.96
C GLY A 184 2.82 0.20 4.62
N PRO A 185 2.89 0.37 5.95
CA PRO A 185 4.14 0.37 6.69
C PRO A 185 4.72 -1.04 6.82
N LEU A 186 6.05 -1.14 6.74
CA LEU A 186 6.87 -2.27 7.16
C LEU A 186 7.45 -1.95 8.53
N TYR A 187 7.22 -2.77 9.56
CA TYR A 187 7.58 -2.44 10.94
C TYR A 187 7.97 -3.66 11.77
N ASP A 188 8.63 -3.42 12.89
CA ASP A 188 9.03 -4.44 13.86
C ASP A 188 7.98 -4.67 14.96
N GLU A 189 8.28 -5.55 15.91
CA GLU A 189 7.44 -5.89 17.06
C GLU A 189 7.14 -4.72 18.01
N ASN A 190 7.90 -3.63 17.92
CA ASN A 190 7.71 -2.40 18.67
C ASN A 190 6.90 -1.34 17.91
N GLY A 191 6.48 -1.64 16.67
CA GLY A 191 5.79 -0.70 15.79
C GLY A 191 6.69 0.38 15.18
N ILE A 192 8.00 0.16 15.19
CA ILE A 192 8.97 1.04 14.54
C ILE A 192 9.02 0.73 13.05
N VAL A 193 8.86 1.74 12.20
CA VAL A 193 8.76 1.57 10.76
C VAL A 193 10.15 1.50 10.10
N TYR A 194 10.31 0.50 9.22
CA TYR A 194 11.52 0.19 8.46
C TYR A 194 11.40 0.48 6.96
N GLY A 195 10.21 0.72 6.47
CA GLY A 195 9.97 0.95 5.04
C GLY A 195 8.49 1.04 4.67
N VAL A 196 8.24 1.13 3.37
CA VAL A 196 6.90 1.20 2.78
C VAL A 196 6.72 0.08 1.77
N GLN A 197 5.68 -0.74 1.93
CA GLN A 197 5.36 -1.80 0.99
C GLN A 197 5.06 -1.22 -0.40
N SER A 198 5.78 -1.67 -1.41
CA SER A 198 5.65 -1.18 -2.79
C SER A 198 5.26 -2.29 -3.76
N LEU A 199 6.11 -3.27 -3.94
CA LEU A 199 6.01 -4.24 -5.03
C LEU A 199 5.83 -5.67 -4.54
N SER A 200 5.30 -6.53 -5.45
CA SER A 200 5.47 -7.97 -5.39
C SER A 200 6.22 -8.40 -6.65
N LYS A 201 7.35 -9.07 -6.47
CA LYS A 201 8.19 -9.58 -7.55
C LYS A 201 7.99 -11.08 -7.68
N GLN A 202 7.94 -11.55 -8.91
CA GLN A 202 7.92 -12.97 -9.21
C GLN A 202 9.26 -13.34 -9.85
N TYR A 203 9.92 -14.31 -9.24
CA TYR A 203 11.18 -14.85 -9.74
C TYR A 203 10.95 -16.26 -10.24
N HIS A 204 11.23 -16.51 -11.51
CA HIS A 204 11.17 -17.83 -12.13
C HIS A 204 12.24 -18.74 -11.53
N LEU A 205 11.89 -19.99 -11.21
CA LEU A 205 12.80 -20.91 -10.53
C LEU A 205 13.80 -21.61 -11.48
N GLY A 206 13.77 -21.27 -12.78
CA GLY A 206 14.79 -21.72 -13.75
C GLY A 206 14.60 -23.11 -14.31
N PHE A 207 13.50 -23.79 -14.00
CA PHE A 207 13.15 -25.04 -14.66
C PHE A 207 11.75 -24.93 -15.27
N ASP A 208 11.65 -25.38 -16.51
CA ASP A 208 10.42 -25.32 -17.28
C ASP A 208 9.61 -26.59 -17.06
N ILE A 209 8.31 -26.38 -16.90
CA ILE A 209 7.32 -27.44 -17.05
C ILE A 209 6.69 -27.23 -18.42
N ILE A 210 6.54 -28.32 -19.18
CA ILE A 210 6.01 -28.33 -20.56
C ILE A 210 4.67 -27.58 -20.58
N ASP A 211 4.49 -26.76 -21.63
CA ASP A 211 3.21 -26.10 -21.90
C ASP A 211 2.13 -27.16 -22.10
N GLU A 212 1.12 -27.16 -21.24
CA GLU A 212 0.00 -28.07 -21.31
C GLU A 212 -1.22 -27.38 -21.90
N SER A 213 -1.93 -28.08 -22.79
CA SER A 213 -3.23 -27.64 -23.27
C SER A 213 -4.28 -27.99 -22.23
N THR A 214 -4.92 -26.99 -21.64
CA THR A 214 -6.01 -27.22 -20.67
C THR A 214 -7.30 -26.55 -21.13
N LEU A 215 -8.44 -27.15 -20.74
CA LEU A 215 -9.76 -26.62 -21.04
C LEU A 215 -10.13 -25.52 -20.04
N VAL A 216 -10.19 -24.28 -20.50
CA VAL A 216 -10.59 -23.11 -19.70
C VAL A 216 -11.84 -22.49 -20.31
N ASN A 217 -12.95 -22.54 -19.57
CA ASN A 217 -14.26 -22.01 -20.01
C ASN A 217 -14.74 -22.57 -21.38
N GLY A 218 -14.49 -23.85 -21.64
CA GLY A 218 -14.89 -24.50 -22.89
C GLY A 218 -13.94 -24.34 -24.08
N GLU A 219 -12.82 -23.66 -23.91
CA GLU A 219 -11.80 -23.48 -24.92
C GLU A 219 -10.46 -24.06 -24.47
N TYR A 220 -9.74 -24.74 -25.36
CA TYR A 220 -8.39 -25.18 -25.09
C TYR A 220 -7.43 -23.99 -25.11
N LYS A 221 -6.74 -23.78 -23.99
CA LYS A 221 -5.69 -22.76 -23.86
C LYS A 221 -4.37 -23.41 -23.50
N GLN A 222 -3.31 -22.90 -24.12
CA GLN A 222 -1.95 -23.21 -23.70
C GLN A 222 -1.72 -22.52 -22.34
N VAL A 223 -1.46 -23.28 -21.30
CA VAL A 223 -1.08 -22.79 -19.98
C VAL A 223 0.34 -23.22 -19.70
N SER A 224 1.16 -22.27 -19.36
CA SER A 224 2.50 -22.52 -18.91
C SER A 224 2.49 -22.68 -17.38
N ASN A 225 3.01 -23.78 -16.90
CA ASN A 225 3.14 -24.06 -15.47
C ASN A 225 4.56 -23.73 -14.99
N TYR A 226 5.03 -22.50 -15.25
CA TYR A 226 6.34 -22.06 -14.79
C TYR A 226 6.34 -21.89 -13.26
N PRO A 227 7.17 -22.64 -12.54
CA PRO A 227 7.30 -22.47 -11.10
C PRO A 227 8.02 -21.15 -10.80
N PHE A 228 7.45 -20.39 -9.89
CA PHE A 228 8.00 -19.10 -9.46
C PHE A 228 7.85 -18.94 -7.95
N ILE A 229 8.70 -18.07 -7.39
CA ILE A 229 8.55 -17.56 -6.04
C ILE A 229 8.13 -16.09 -6.08
N SER A 230 7.16 -15.72 -5.25
CA SER A 230 6.72 -14.34 -5.09
C SER A 230 7.31 -13.75 -3.82
N LEU A 231 8.02 -12.63 -3.96
CA LEU A 231 8.64 -11.90 -2.86
C LEU A 231 8.11 -10.47 -2.82
N GLY A 232 7.89 -9.94 -1.63
CA GLY A 232 7.48 -8.55 -1.44
C GLY A 232 8.68 -7.63 -1.34
N GLU A 233 8.64 -6.46 -1.97
CA GLU A 233 9.67 -5.43 -1.84
C GLU A 233 9.08 -4.16 -1.26
N CYS A 234 9.81 -3.59 -0.31
CA CYS A 234 9.48 -2.33 0.35
C CYS A 234 10.53 -1.27 -0.01
N VAL A 235 10.11 -0.03 -0.17
CA VAL A 235 11.03 1.12 -0.26
C VAL A 235 11.73 1.29 1.07
N SER A 236 13.06 1.46 1.06
CA SER A 236 13.89 1.56 2.26
C SER A 236 13.73 2.90 2.98
N LEU A 237 14.11 2.93 4.27
CA LEU A 237 14.12 4.17 5.05
C LEU A 237 15.07 5.21 4.52
N GLU A 238 16.19 4.82 3.93
CA GLU A 238 17.16 5.74 3.36
C GLU A 238 16.51 6.60 2.27
N ILE A 239 15.79 5.98 1.35
CA ILE A 239 15.03 6.68 0.31
C ILE A 239 13.92 7.53 0.90
N ILE A 240 13.19 7.01 1.89
CA ILE A 240 12.06 7.70 2.51
C ILE A 240 12.54 8.96 3.23
N LYS A 241 13.58 8.87 4.05
CA LYS A 241 14.09 10.00 4.83
C LYS A 241 14.69 11.08 3.93
N ASP A 242 15.49 10.70 2.92
CA ASP A 242 16.00 11.65 1.94
C ASP A 242 14.85 12.42 1.29
N PHE A 243 13.83 11.71 0.83
CA PHE A 243 12.65 12.32 0.21
C PHE A 243 11.88 13.26 1.14
N LEU A 244 11.70 12.89 2.40
CA LEU A 244 11.04 13.74 3.41
C LEU A 244 11.88 14.98 3.70
N ASN A 245 13.19 14.85 3.85
CA ASN A 245 14.12 15.96 4.11
C ASN A 245 14.17 16.94 2.92
N ASP A 246 14.27 16.44 1.70
CA ASP A 246 14.29 17.26 0.46
C ASP A 246 13.02 18.10 0.30
N ASN A 247 11.90 17.64 0.86
CA ASN A 247 10.63 18.32 0.79
C ASN A 247 10.25 19.06 2.09
N ASN A 248 11.16 19.15 3.07
CA ASN A 248 10.94 19.79 4.38
C ASN A 248 9.70 19.22 5.10
N ILE A 249 9.49 17.92 5.03
CA ILE A 249 8.38 17.21 5.69
C ILE A 249 8.87 16.67 7.03
N LYS A 250 8.23 17.12 8.10
CA LYS A 250 8.53 16.65 9.47
C LYS A 250 8.17 15.16 9.63
N TYR A 251 9.02 14.42 10.29
CA TYR A 251 8.79 13.05 10.72
C TYR A 251 9.47 12.79 12.07
N TYR A 252 9.17 11.67 12.68
CA TYR A 252 9.69 11.29 13.99
C TYR A 252 10.45 9.97 13.91
N GLU A 253 11.49 9.88 14.71
CA GLU A 253 12.37 8.70 14.79
C GLU A 253 12.36 8.10 16.20
N LYS A 254 12.59 6.80 16.25
CA LYS A 254 12.75 6.06 17.50
C LYS A 254 13.79 4.95 17.37
#